data_39060c7aaf0eea53f2d5d5074902ae9d
#
_entry.id   39060c7aaf0eea53f2d5d5074902ae9d
#
_cell.length_a   1.000
_cell.length_b   1.000
_cell.length_c   1.000
_cell.angle_alpha   90.00
_cell.angle_beta   90.00
_cell.angle_gamma   90.00
#
_symmetry.space_group_name_H-M   'P 1'
#
loop_
_entity.id
_entity.type
_entity.pdbx_description
1 polymer ?
#
loop_
_entity_poly.entity_id
_entity_poly.type
_entity_poly.pdbx_seq_one_letter_code
_entity_poly.pdbx_strand_id
1 'polypeptide(L)'
;MTKRKKGKRETDPQRYYAVVEDKIEALEGRNHSRSVLLLDGVDADRFESDDAAIDDPSALSLVRAMTTEHVWDDRHQLGNLTKGDWVEILLDDGGHAPMAWEMRADEEYRRRPKRSVRRIRRLGRPVERDPEPGDRRDLVAGLHAQSNQARGRHRTVPFQSLADRLNANPNGKQDPKFADDICIRIIDVGQASAALILRGDTPLALFDAGAPIWFNKGSVALGFEPPDLGGGFIFLSHWDFDHFDMGRRHTAWHTREWYAPDQTVSPNTALFQKKLGRYLTFVDGPLSVGGFRFERGISPDPLDRNGTGYQLRYENDGHAVLLTGDTDYAYIEASMKAGLSHLCIPHHGGRGTVPPTPVGGTGRSVVSYGLPNAYRHPHVPQIKAHETLGWSVSPTAAETRPRGDRQLYPTPSMVRIRRR
;
A
#
# COMPACT_ATOMS: atom_id res chain seq x y z
N MET A 1 -15.40 -12.80 -54.82
CA MET A 1 -14.66 -11.87 -53.92
C MET A 1 -14.42 -12.60 -52.60
N THR A 2 -13.21 -13.16 -52.44
CA THR A 2 -12.79 -13.95 -51.29
C THR A 2 -12.29 -12.99 -50.21
N LYS A 3 -13.00 -12.85 -49.08
CA LYS A 3 -12.54 -12.08 -47.92
C LYS A 3 -11.27 -12.75 -47.37
N ARG A 4 -10.09 -12.15 -47.63
CA ARG A 4 -8.86 -12.49 -46.91
C ARG A 4 -9.09 -12.26 -45.43
N LYS A 5 -9.15 -13.34 -44.62
CA LYS A 5 -8.99 -13.28 -43.18
C LYS A 5 -7.63 -12.60 -42.91
N LYS A 6 -7.64 -11.38 -42.34
CA LYS A 6 -6.44 -10.76 -41.78
C LYS A 6 -5.90 -11.75 -40.74
N GLY A 7 -4.78 -12.37 -41.03
CA GLY A 7 -4.05 -13.19 -40.09
C GLY A 7 -3.80 -12.35 -38.83
N LYS A 8 -4.21 -12.86 -37.67
CA LYS A 8 -3.83 -12.33 -36.37
C LYS A 8 -2.30 -12.38 -36.36
N ARG A 9 -1.62 -11.22 -36.27
CA ARG A 9 -0.20 -11.22 -35.94
C ARG A 9 -0.10 -11.86 -34.56
N GLU A 10 0.47 -13.06 -34.48
CA GLU A 10 0.97 -13.60 -33.21
C GLU A 10 1.96 -12.56 -32.69
N THR A 11 1.66 -11.96 -31.55
CA THR A 11 2.65 -11.17 -30.83
C THR A 11 3.62 -12.17 -30.19
N ASP A 12 4.92 -11.88 -30.25
CA ASP A 12 5.93 -12.72 -29.63
C ASP A 12 5.62 -12.93 -28.13
N PRO A 13 5.93 -14.13 -27.59
CA PRO A 13 5.80 -14.38 -26.17
C PRO A 13 6.58 -13.33 -25.38
N GLN A 14 5.98 -12.80 -24.30
CA GLN A 14 6.60 -11.78 -23.46
C GLN A 14 6.99 -12.41 -22.13
N ARG A 15 8.25 -12.24 -21.73
CA ARG A 15 8.82 -12.80 -20.51
C ARG A 15 9.12 -11.69 -19.50
N TYR A 16 8.75 -11.89 -18.23
CA TYR A 16 9.04 -10.97 -17.14
C TYR A 16 9.72 -11.68 -15.98
N TYR A 17 10.66 -10.98 -15.35
CA TYR A 17 11.09 -11.25 -13.99
C TYR A 17 10.28 -10.34 -13.06
N ALA A 18 9.54 -10.92 -12.12
CA ALA A 18 8.58 -10.16 -11.33
C ALA A 18 8.57 -10.58 -9.86
N VAL A 19 8.32 -9.60 -8.98
CA VAL A 19 8.04 -9.83 -7.57
C VAL A 19 6.56 -10.09 -7.39
N VAL A 20 6.22 -11.05 -6.54
CA VAL A 20 4.86 -11.23 -6.05
C VAL A 20 4.53 -10.08 -5.09
N GLU A 21 3.70 -9.16 -5.55
CA GLU A 21 3.21 -8.05 -4.75
C GLU A 21 2.08 -8.47 -3.83
N ASP A 22 1.22 -9.36 -4.34
CA ASP A 22 0.10 -9.87 -3.57
C ASP A 22 -0.46 -11.18 -4.16
N LYS A 23 -1.03 -12.01 -3.29
CA LYS A 23 -1.78 -13.23 -3.63
C LYS A 23 -3.16 -13.17 -2.99
N ILE A 24 -4.19 -12.93 -3.80
CA ILE A 24 -5.59 -12.96 -3.35
C ILE A 24 -6.08 -14.39 -3.48
N GLU A 25 -6.25 -15.06 -2.34
CA GLU A 25 -6.67 -16.45 -2.29
C GLU A 25 -8.14 -16.65 -2.71
N ALA A 26 -8.39 -17.86 -3.17
CA ALA A 26 -9.75 -18.31 -3.46
C ALA A 26 -10.62 -18.37 -2.17
N LEU A 27 -11.94 -18.27 -2.31
CA LEU A 27 -12.85 -18.50 -1.17
C LEU A 27 -12.84 -19.97 -0.75
N GLU A 28 -12.60 -20.23 0.53
CA GLU A 28 -12.75 -21.56 1.11
C GLU A 28 -14.14 -22.15 0.80
N GLY A 29 -14.17 -23.43 0.43
CA GLY A 29 -15.42 -24.16 0.18
C GLY A 29 -16.07 -23.94 -1.19
N ARG A 30 -15.45 -23.21 -2.11
CA ARG A 30 -15.93 -23.07 -3.50
C ARG A 30 -14.90 -23.60 -4.49
N ASN A 31 -15.11 -24.79 -5.01
CA ASN A 31 -14.19 -25.50 -5.94
C ASN A 31 -13.83 -24.72 -7.23
N HIS A 32 -14.44 -23.55 -7.48
CA HIS A 32 -14.19 -22.72 -8.65
C HIS A 32 -13.82 -21.27 -8.29
N SER A 33 -13.46 -20.99 -7.03
CA SER A 33 -13.05 -19.65 -6.67
C SER A 33 -11.71 -19.33 -7.31
N ARG A 34 -11.60 -18.09 -7.80
CA ARG A 34 -10.41 -17.63 -8.54
C ARG A 34 -9.38 -17.08 -7.57
N SER A 35 -8.16 -17.57 -7.70
CA SER A 35 -6.98 -16.98 -7.06
C SER A 35 -6.32 -15.99 -8.02
N VAL A 36 -5.81 -14.91 -7.49
CA VAL A 36 -5.20 -13.82 -8.27
C VAL A 36 -3.80 -13.58 -7.74
N LEU A 37 -2.82 -13.52 -8.66
CA LEU A 37 -1.48 -13.04 -8.38
C LEU A 37 -1.33 -11.63 -8.96
N LEU A 38 -0.82 -10.72 -8.15
CA LEU A 38 -0.37 -9.40 -8.57
C LEU A 38 1.16 -9.41 -8.58
N LEU A 39 1.74 -9.10 -9.73
CA LEU A 39 3.17 -9.18 -9.98
C LEU A 39 3.67 -7.82 -10.46
N ASP A 40 4.83 -7.40 -9.94
CA ASP A 40 5.55 -6.20 -10.37
C ASP A 40 6.87 -6.62 -11.00
N GLY A 41 7.05 -6.36 -12.28
CA GLY A 41 8.17 -6.94 -13.01
C GLY A 41 8.80 -6.06 -14.08
N VAL A 42 9.97 -6.54 -14.50
CA VAL A 42 10.76 -6.03 -15.61
C VAL A 42 10.78 -7.05 -16.76
N ASP A 43 10.78 -6.57 -17.99
CA ASP A 43 11.00 -7.39 -19.19
C ASP A 43 12.31 -8.17 -19.05
N ALA A 44 12.22 -9.50 -19.05
CA ALA A 44 13.35 -10.37 -18.74
C ALA A 44 14.42 -10.35 -19.84
N ASP A 45 14.02 -10.28 -21.11
CA ASP A 45 14.96 -10.29 -22.23
C ASP A 45 15.76 -8.99 -22.29
N ARG A 46 15.09 -7.87 -21.96
CA ARG A 46 15.75 -6.57 -21.84
C ARG A 46 16.69 -6.50 -20.65
N PHE A 47 16.28 -7.01 -19.49
CA PHE A 47 17.11 -7.04 -18.28
C PHE A 47 18.35 -7.94 -18.46
N GLU A 48 18.22 -9.08 -19.15
CA GLU A 48 19.36 -9.95 -19.47
C GLU A 48 20.35 -9.32 -20.44
N SER A 49 19.87 -8.40 -21.29
CA SER A 49 20.71 -7.64 -22.23
C SER A 49 21.39 -6.44 -21.57
N ASP A 50 20.68 -5.77 -20.66
CA ASP A 50 21.13 -4.58 -19.93
C ASP A 50 20.32 -4.48 -18.62
N ASP A 51 20.98 -4.63 -17.48
CA ASP A 51 20.34 -4.57 -16.16
C ASP A 51 19.75 -3.19 -15.84
N ALA A 52 20.22 -2.12 -16.52
CA ALA A 52 19.62 -0.79 -16.47
C ALA A 52 18.18 -0.74 -17.05
N ALA A 53 17.70 -1.79 -17.72
CA ALA A 53 16.32 -1.90 -18.17
C ALA A 53 15.30 -1.75 -17.02
N ILE A 54 15.70 -2.04 -15.78
CA ILE A 54 14.85 -1.85 -14.58
C ILE A 54 14.53 -0.36 -14.31
N ASP A 55 15.28 0.56 -14.91
CA ASP A 55 15.08 2.00 -14.83
C ASP A 55 14.28 2.58 -15.99
N ASP A 56 13.99 1.75 -17.01
CA ASP A 56 13.22 2.15 -18.18
C ASP A 56 11.73 1.84 -18.01
N PRO A 57 10.86 2.87 -17.92
CA PRO A 57 9.41 2.65 -17.79
C PRO A 57 8.83 1.74 -18.87
N SER A 58 9.43 1.70 -20.06
CA SER A 58 8.96 0.84 -21.16
C SER A 58 9.29 -0.64 -20.97
N ALA A 59 10.18 -0.98 -20.03
CA ALA A 59 10.49 -2.36 -19.64
C ALA A 59 9.69 -2.82 -18.43
N LEU A 60 9.02 -1.92 -17.71
CA LEU A 60 8.33 -2.24 -16.46
C LEU A 60 6.84 -2.48 -16.67
N SER A 61 6.33 -3.50 -16.00
CA SER A 61 4.91 -3.87 -16.05
C SER A 61 4.41 -4.39 -14.72
N LEU A 62 3.16 -4.02 -14.40
CA LEU A 62 2.35 -4.77 -13.45
C LEU A 62 1.59 -5.85 -14.20
N VAL A 63 1.63 -7.07 -13.71
CA VAL A 63 0.92 -8.21 -14.31
C VAL A 63 -0.06 -8.79 -13.29
N ARG A 64 -1.34 -8.81 -13.66
CA ARG A 64 -2.36 -9.53 -12.92
C ARG A 64 -2.61 -10.86 -13.60
N ALA A 65 -2.26 -11.96 -12.93
CA ALA A 65 -2.57 -13.30 -13.40
C ALA A 65 -3.71 -13.91 -12.56
N MET A 66 -4.63 -14.61 -13.18
CA MET A 66 -5.82 -15.15 -12.52
C MET A 66 -6.20 -16.53 -13.05
N THR A 67 -6.38 -17.48 -12.13
CA THR A 67 -6.97 -18.80 -12.38
C THR A 67 -7.57 -19.35 -11.08
N THR A 68 -7.85 -20.66 -11.04
CA THR A 68 -8.19 -21.37 -9.80
C THR A 68 -6.91 -21.75 -9.07
N GLU A 69 -6.99 -21.95 -7.75
CA GLU A 69 -5.85 -22.35 -6.92
C GLU A 69 -5.26 -23.68 -7.39
N HIS A 70 -6.08 -24.68 -7.64
CA HIS A 70 -5.71 -25.96 -8.22
C HIS A 70 -4.83 -25.85 -9.50
N VAL A 71 -5.10 -24.89 -10.39
CA VAL A 71 -4.25 -24.69 -11.58
C VAL A 71 -2.89 -24.10 -11.22
N TRP A 72 -2.83 -23.22 -10.20
CA TRP A 72 -1.54 -22.73 -9.71
C TRP A 72 -0.72 -23.85 -9.10
N ASP A 73 -1.33 -24.70 -8.27
CA ASP A 73 -0.62 -25.75 -7.54
C ASP A 73 -0.23 -26.93 -8.45
N ASP A 74 -1.15 -27.45 -9.26
CA ASP A 74 -0.91 -28.67 -10.05
C ASP A 74 -0.08 -28.41 -11.31
N ARG A 75 -0.34 -27.31 -12.01
CA ARG A 75 0.34 -27.02 -13.28
C ARG A 75 1.62 -26.24 -13.12
N HIS A 76 1.67 -25.36 -12.13
CA HIS A 76 2.74 -24.41 -11.97
C HIS A 76 3.54 -24.59 -10.70
N GLN A 77 3.12 -25.49 -9.79
CA GLN A 77 3.79 -25.82 -8.52
C GLN A 77 4.02 -24.57 -7.65
N LEU A 78 3.03 -23.67 -7.59
CA LEU A 78 3.11 -22.40 -6.89
C LEU A 78 2.42 -22.38 -5.52
N GLY A 79 2.11 -23.55 -4.94
CA GLY A 79 1.42 -23.65 -3.64
C GLY A 79 2.08 -22.85 -2.52
N ASN A 80 3.42 -22.78 -2.55
CA ASN A 80 4.22 -22.06 -1.55
C ASN A 80 4.60 -20.63 -1.95
N LEU A 81 3.99 -20.09 -3.02
CA LEU A 81 4.31 -18.73 -3.47
C LEU A 81 3.76 -17.69 -2.50
N THR A 82 4.63 -16.81 -2.02
CA THR A 82 4.31 -15.78 -1.05
C THR A 82 4.71 -14.38 -1.54
N LYS A 83 4.17 -13.34 -0.92
CA LYS A 83 4.58 -11.95 -1.17
C LYS A 83 6.09 -11.80 -0.98
N GLY A 84 6.75 -11.13 -1.93
CA GLY A 84 8.20 -10.94 -1.96
C GLY A 84 8.99 -12.02 -2.71
N ASP A 85 8.35 -13.12 -3.13
CA ASP A 85 9.00 -14.08 -4.01
C ASP A 85 9.22 -13.50 -5.40
N TRP A 86 10.36 -13.80 -6.00
CA TRP A 86 10.61 -13.54 -7.42
C TRP A 86 10.14 -14.71 -8.27
N VAL A 87 9.52 -14.39 -9.38
CA VAL A 87 9.03 -15.35 -10.38
C VAL A 87 9.47 -14.95 -11.78
N GLU A 88 9.62 -15.95 -12.64
CA GLU A 88 9.63 -15.75 -14.09
C GLU A 88 8.24 -16.06 -14.64
N ILE A 89 7.64 -15.15 -15.37
CA ILE A 89 6.35 -15.35 -16.03
C ILE A 89 6.48 -15.16 -17.53
N LEU A 90 5.92 -16.09 -18.30
CA LEU A 90 5.85 -16.05 -19.76
C LEU A 90 4.39 -15.91 -20.20
N LEU A 91 4.10 -14.83 -20.91
CA LEU A 91 2.78 -14.52 -21.47
C LEU A 91 2.73 -14.77 -22.95
N ASP A 92 1.63 -15.32 -23.45
CA ASP A 92 1.36 -15.46 -24.89
C ASP A 92 -0.10 -15.09 -25.23
N ASP A 93 -0.43 -15.10 -26.51
CA ASP A 93 -1.77 -14.75 -27.00
C ASP A 93 -2.72 -15.96 -27.10
N GLY A 94 -2.37 -17.10 -26.51
CA GLY A 94 -3.07 -18.37 -26.66
C GLY A 94 -4.54 -18.42 -26.18
N GLY A 95 -4.98 -17.46 -25.38
CA GLY A 95 -6.38 -17.33 -24.96
C GLY A 95 -6.85 -18.34 -23.93
N HIS A 96 -5.96 -19.16 -23.35
CA HIS A 96 -6.25 -20.19 -22.37
C HIS A 96 -5.96 -19.74 -20.93
N ALA A 97 -6.59 -20.36 -19.94
CA ALA A 97 -6.27 -20.13 -18.53
C ALA A 97 -4.92 -20.79 -18.17
N PRO A 98 -4.13 -20.17 -17.27
CA PRO A 98 -4.39 -18.93 -16.52
C PRO A 98 -4.42 -17.68 -17.42
N MET A 99 -5.28 -16.70 -17.04
CA MET A 99 -5.39 -15.44 -17.74
C MET A 99 -4.54 -14.37 -17.09
N ALA A 100 -3.92 -13.53 -17.91
CA ALA A 100 -3.16 -12.39 -17.44
C ALA A 100 -3.59 -11.07 -18.11
N TRP A 101 -3.41 -9.99 -17.38
CA TRP A 101 -3.54 -8.62 -17.87
C TRP A 101 -2.28 -7.88 -17.48
N GLU A 102 -1.71 -7.23 -18.45
CA GLU A 102 -0.50 -6.45 -18.36
C GLU A 102 -0.83 -4.96 -18.31
N MET A 103 -0.06 -4.20 -17.57
CA MET A 103 -0.11 -2.74 -17.51
C MET A 103 1.29 -2.19 -17.44
N ARG A 104 1.73 -1.50 -18.47
CA ARG A 104 3.07 -0.97 -18.58
C ARG A 104 3.20 0.41 -17.95
N ALA A 105 4.36 0.69 -17.36
CA ALA A 105 4.64 1.96 -16.73
C ALA A 105 4.69 3.14 -17.72
N ASP A 106 5.18 2.94 -18.94
CA ASP A 106 5.21 3.94 -20.03
C ASP A 106 3.81 4.27 -20.58
N GLU A 107 2.80 3.44 -20.33
CA GLU A 107 1.41 3.65 -20.73
C GLU A 107 0.52 4.12 -19.56
N GLU A 108 1.10 4.74 -18.54
CA GLU A 108 0.39 5.17 -17.31
C GLU A 108 -0.42 4.04 -16.66
N TYR A 109 0.07 2.81 -16.75
CA TYR A 109 -0.59 1.60 -16.26
C TYR A 109 -2.01 1.41 -16.84
N ARG A 110 -2.19 1.67 -18.13
CA ARG A 110 -3.42 1.31 -18.83
C ARG A 110 -3.46 -0.20 -19.04
N ARG A 111 -4.65 -0.76 -18.83
CA ARG A 111 -4.88 -2.18 -19.02
C ARG A 111 -4.75 -2.56 -20.48
N ARG A 112 -3.84 -3.47 -20.79
CA ARG A 112 -3.67 -4.09 -22.09
C ARG A 112 -4.66 -5.23 -22.35
N PRO A 113 -4.80 -5.71 -23.59
CA PRO A 113 -5.60 -6.90 -23.92
C PRO A 113 -5.19 -8.09 -23.07
N LYS A 114 -6.16 -8.98 -22.84
CA LYS A 114 -5.98 -10.21 -22.08
C LYS A 114 -5.01 -11.15 -22.81
N ARG A 115 -4.07 -11.71 -22.08
CA ARG A 115 -3.11 -12.73 -22.51
C ARG A 115 -3.27 -14.02 -21.70
N SER A 116 -2.55 -15.06 -22.05
CA SER A 116 -2.46 -16.32 -21.32
C SER A 116 -1.13 -16.42 -20.59
N VAL A 117 -1.13 -16.99 -19.40
CA VAL A 117 0.11 -17.41 -18.75
C VAL A 117 0.50 -18.78 -19.30
N ARG A 118 1.54 -18.80 -20.12
CA ARG A 118 2.09 -20.03 -20.68
C ARG A 118 2.93 -20.79 -19.63
N ARG A 119 3.72 -20.04 -18.86
CA ARG A 119 4.56 -20.57 -17.79
C ARG A 119 4.74 -19.52 -16.70
N ILE A 120 4.79 -19.96 -15.47
CA ILE A 120 5.27 -19.20 -14.33
C ILE A 120 6.09 -20.17 -13.47
N ARG A 121 7.21 -19.70 -12.93
CA ARG A 121 8.05 -20.47 -12.02
C ARG A 121 8.63 -19.56 -10.93
N ARG A 122 8.79 -20.06 -9.74
CA ARG A 122 9.52 -19.41 -8.67
C ARG A 122 11.01 -19.33 -9.02
N LEU A 123 11.64 -18.22 -8.66
CA LEU A 123 13.08 -17.98 -8.78
C LEU A 123 13.76 -17.92 -7.42
N GLY A 124 13.01 -17.67 -6.34
CA GLY A 124 13.49 -17.56 -4.97
C GLY A 124 13.21 -16.22 -4.31
N ARG A 125 13.73 -16.04 -3.10
CA ARG A 125 13.67 -14.79 -2.31
C ARG A 125 15.06 -14.20 -2.11
N PRO A 126 15.21 -12.86 -2.03
CA PRO A 126 16.53 -12.23 -1.90
C PRO A 126 17.22 -12.51 -0.55
N VAL A 127 16.48 -12.85 0.50
CA VAL A 127 17.00 -13.08 1.87
C VAL A 127 16.73 -14.49 2.38
N GLU A 128 16.54 -15.45 1.50
CA GLU A 128 16.25 -16.84 1.86
C GLU A 128 17.49 -17.55 2.42
N ARG A 129 17.37 -18.16 3.62
CA ARG A 129 18.47 -18.89 4.25
C ARG A 129 18.65 -20.27 3.62
N ASP A 130 17.55 -20.97 3.36
CA ASP A 130 17.51 -22.31 2.80
C ASP A 130 16.75 -22.27 1.45
N PRO A 131 17.46 -22.11 0.30
CA PRO A 131 16.82 -22.03 -1.00
C PRO A 131 16.26 -23.39 -1.42
N GLU A 132 15.15 -23.33 -2.14
CA GLU A 132 14.59 -24.53 -2.75
C GLU A 132 15.41 -24.99 -3.97
N PRO A 133 15.36 -26.30 -4.32
CA PRO A 133 15.97 -26.79 -5.54
C PRO A 133 15.44 -26.06 -6.77
N GLY A 134 16.34 -25.48 -7.57
CA GLY A 134 16.00 -24.72 -8.77
C GLY A 134 15.92 -23.19 -8.60
N ASP A 135 16.12 -22.68 -7.39
CA ASP A 135 16.25 -21.25 -7.15
C ASP A 135 17.45 -20.64 -7.87
N ARG A 136 17.26 -19.45 -8.43
CA ARG A 136 18.28 -18.71 -9.18
C ARG A 136 18.81 -17.54 -8.35
N ARG A 137 19.57 -17.85 -7.31
CA ARG A 137 20.08 -16.89 -6.31
C ARG A 137 20.77 -15.67 -6.92
N ASP A 138 21.71 -15.88 -7.85
CA ASP A 138 22.47 -14.77 -8.44
C ASP A 138 21.56 -13.83 -9.24
N LEU A 139 20.61 -14.38 -9.99
CA LEU A 139 19.62 -13.59 -10.72
C LEU A 139 18.74 -12.81 -9.76
N VAL A 140 18.20 -13.47 -8.73
CA VAL A 140 17.33 -12.81 -7.73
C VAL A 140 18.10 -11.74 -6.97
N ALA A 141 19.37 -12.00 -6.61
CA ALA A 141 20.22 -11.00 -5.97
C ALA A 141 20.48 -9.78 -6.88
N GLY A 142 20.73 -10.02 -8.17
CA GLY A 142 20.90 -8.96 -9.16
C GLY A 142 19.62 -8.11 -9.33
N LEU A 143 18.48 -8.75 -9.55
CA LEU A 143 17.17 -8.10 -9.66
C LEU A 143 16.84 -7.27 -8.41
N HIS A 144 17.08 -7.86 -7.22
CA HIS A 144 16.87 -7.19 -5.95
C HIS A 144 17.80 -5.99 -5.78
N ALA A 145 19.09 -6.14 -6.07
CA ALA A 145 20.07 -5.07 -5.96
C ALA A 145 19.71 -3.90 -6.89
N GLN A 146 19.36 -4.17 -8.14
CA GLN A 146 18.97 -3.14 -9.10
C GLN A 146 17.66 -2.43 -8.71
N SER A 147 16.63 -3.19 -8.30
CA SER A 147 15.37 -2.61 -7.81
C SER A 147 15.57 -1.69 -6.59
N ASN A 148 16.58 -1.97 -5.76
CA ASN A 148 16.84 -1.22 -4.54
C ASN A 148 18.04 -0.25 -4.65
N GLN A 149 18.62 -0.07 -5.84
CA GLN A 149 19.76 0.82 -6.07
C GLN A 149 19.45 2.28 -5.75
N ALA A 150 18.21 2.71 -5.91
CA ALA A 150 17.77 4.06 -5.55
C ALA A 150 17.94 4.36 -4.05
N ARG A 151 17.81 3.35 -3.17
CA ARG A 151 17.99 3.47 -1.71
C ARG A 151 19.38 4.04 -1.33
N GLY A 152 20.44 3.58 -2.00
CA GLY A 152 21.79 4.09 -1.76
C GLY A 152 22.02 5.56 -2.14
N ARG A 153 21.09 6.16 -2.89
CA ARG A 153 21.14 7.57 -3.32
C ARG A 153 20.30 8.49 -2.42
N HIS A 154 19.35 7.95 -1.66
CA HIS A 154 18.54 8.71 -0.73
C HIS A 154 19.21 8.71 0.65
N ARG A 155 19.24 9.88 1.26
CA ARG A 155 19.78 10.04 2.60
C ARG A 155 18.79 9.46 3.61
N THR A 156 19.17 8.41 4.31
CA THR A 156 18.48 8.03 5.56
C THR A 156 18.87 9.05 6.60
N VAL A 157 17.91 9.82 7.09
CA VAL A 157 18.17 10.83 8.13
C VAL A 157 17.41 10.46 9.39
N PRO A 158 17.97 10.77 10.57
CA PRO A 158 17.18 10.81 11.78
C PRO A 158 15.99 11.75 11.57
N PHE A 159 14.87 11.48 12.21
CA PHE A 159 13.60 12.21 12.08
C PHE A 159 13.65 13.73 12.39
N GLN A 160 14.82 14.35 12.58
CA GLN A 160 14.90 15.75 13.00
C GLN A 160 14.22 16.71 12.01
N SER A 161 14.38 16.50 10.71
CA SER A 161 13.73 17.34 9.70
C SER A 161 12.20 17.22 9.77
N LEU A 162 11.67 16.03 10.04
CA LEU A 162 10.23 15.82 10.25
C LEU A 162 9.77 16.45 11.57
N ALA A 163 10.58 16.34 12.65
CA ALA A 163 10.28 16.99 13.92
C ALA A 163 10.16 18.51 13.76
N ASP A 164 11.08 19.12 13.00
CA ASP A 164 11.05 20.55 12.71
C ASP A 164 9.77 20.93 11.93
N ARG A 165 9.35 20.12 10.98
CA ARG A 165 8.10 20.32 10.23
C ARG A 165 6.85 20.19 11.11
N LEU A 166 6.80 19.18 11.99
CA LEU A 166 5.68 18.99 12.92
C LEU A 166 5.58 20.11 13.96
N ASN A 167 6.74 20.68 14.36
CA ASN A 167 6.79 21.82 15.28
C ASN A 167 6.63 23.18 14.60
N ALA A 168 6.89 23.28 13.30
CA ALA A 168 6.79 24.53 12.57
C ALA A 168 5.37 25.08 12.62
N ASN A 169 5.23 26.30 13.16
CA ASN A 169 4.01 27.05 13.07
C ASN A 169 4.02 27.81 11.73
N PRO A 170 3.04 27.61 10.82
CA PRO A 170 2.98 28.31 9.55
C PRO A 170 2.94 29.84 9.69
N ASN A 171 2.60 30.36 10.87
CA ASN A 171 2.49 31.80 11.15
C ASN A 171 3.63 32.38 12.00
N GLY A 172 4.71 31.61 12.26
CA GLY A 172 5.93 32.10 12.94
C GLY A 172 5.77 32.50 14.42
N LYS A 173 4.58 32.34 15.01
CA LYS A 173 4.34 32.61 16.43
C LYS A 173 4.08 31.32 17.15
N GLN A 174 4.91 30.97 18.13
CA GLN A 174 4.62 29.91 19.08
C GLN A 174 3.47 30.39 20.00
N ASP A 175 2.23 30.17 19.55
CA ASP A 175 1.09 30.33 20.43
C ASP A 175 0.74 28.94 21.00
N PRO A 176 0.90 28.71 22.30
CA PRO A 176 0.59 27.41 22.93
C PRO A 176 -0.85 26.96 22.73
N LYS A 177 -1.76 27.85 22.37
CA LYS A 177 -3.15 27.51 22.03
C LYS A 177 -3.33 26.76 20.71
N PHE A 178 -2.35 26.82 19.80
CA PHE A 178 -2.46 26.13 18.49
C PHE A 178 -1.97 24.67 18.49
N ALA A 179 -1.32 24.20 19.56
CA ALA A 179 -0.96 22.78 19.70
C ALA A 179 -2.21 21.86 19.77
N ASP A 180 -3.37 22.44 20.14
CA ASP A 180 -4.59 21.71 20.49
C ASP A 180 -5.55 21.46 19.33
N ASP A 181 -5.29 21.97 18.13
CA ASP A 181 -6.26 21.99 17.03
C ASP A 181 -5.95 20.95 15.92
N ILE A 182 -5.41 19.79 16.30
CA ILE A 182 -5.20 18.72 15.32
C ILE A 182 -6.52 18.05 14.97
N CYS A 183 -6.78 17.93 13.66
CA CYS A 183 -7.87 17.13 13.11
C CYS A 183 -7.29 16.03 12.23
N ILE A 184 -7.77 14.79 12.41
CA ILE A 184 -7.38 13.63 11.60
C ILE A 184 -8.62 13.13 10.86
N ARG A 185 -8.54 13.13 9.53
CA ARG A 185 -9.63 12.74 8.63
C ARG A 185 -9.17 11.61 7.74
N ILE A 186 -9.88 10.49 7.76
CA ILE A 186 -9.67 9.39 6.82
C ILE A 186 -10.42 9.72 5.54
N ILE A 187 -9.69 9.80 4.42
CA ILE A 187 -10.22 10.15 3.11
C ILE A 187 -10.83 8.92 2.43
N ASP A 188 -11.96 9.09 1.77
CA ASP A 188 -12.58 8.04 0.96
C ASP A 188 -11.88 7.91 -0.40
N VAL A 189 -10.72 7.30 -0.41
CA VAL A 189 -9.93 7.01 -1.61
C VAL A 189 -10.30 5.68 -2.28
N GLY A 190 -11.39 5.04 -1.88
CA GLY A 190 -11.76 3.69 -2.33
C GLY A 190 -10.96 2.60 -1.61
N GLN A 191 -10.59 1.54 -2.32
CA GLN A 191 -9.77 0.44 -1.77
C GLN A 191 -8.30 0.85 -1.70
N ALA A 192 -8.00 1.77 -0.79
CA ALA A 192 -6.68 2.34 -0.56
C ALA A 192 -6.66 3.11 0.77
N SER A 193 -5.51 3.65 1.17
CA SER A 193 -5.31 4.37 2.43
C SER A 193 -4.86 5.81 2.22
N ALA A 194 -5.52 6.76 2.88
CA ALA A 194 -5.08 8.12 3.00
C ALA A 194 -5.71 8.78 4.23
N ALA A 195 -4.90 9.39 5.09
CA ALA A 195 -5.37 10.14 6.25
C ALA A 195 -4.81 11.56 6.24
N LEU A 196 -5.68 12.56 6.10
CA LEU A 196 -5.31 13.96 6.13
C LEU A 196 -5.24 14.45 7.57
N ILE A 197 -4.09 14.98 7.94
CA ILE A 197 -3.82 15.60 9.23
C ILE A 197 -3.82 17.10 9.04
N LEU A 198 -4.68 17.78 9.77
CA LEU A 198 -4.86 19.22 9.73
C LEU A 198 -4.45 19.84 11.06
N ARG A 199 -3.89 21.04 11.01
CA ARG A 199 -3.76 21.94 12.18
C ARG A 199 -4.69 23.12 11.97
N GLY A 200 -5.78 23.17 12.74
CA GLY A 200 -6.91 24.01 12.36
C GLY A 200 -7.46 23.60 11.00
N ASP A 201 -7.54 24.56 10.07
CA ASP A 201 -7.96 24.31 8.68
C ASP A 201 -6.77 24.10 7.71
N THR A 202 -5.53 24.14 8.23
CA THR A 202 -4.31 24.04 7.40
C THR A 202 -3.83 22.61 7.31
N PRO A 203 -3.64 22.05 6.10
CA PRO A 203 -3.03 20.74 5.92
C PRO A 203 -1.60 20.71 6.48
N LEU A 204 -1.36 19.82 7.44
CA LEU A 204 -0.05 19.56 8.02
C LEU A 204 0.66 18.42 7.29
N ALA A 205 -0.05 17.31 7.12
CA ALA A 205 0.49 16.12 6.48
C ALA A 205 -0.62 15.24 5.88
N LEU A 206 -0.23 14.42 4.94
CA LEU A 206 -0.98 13.26 4.49
C LEU A 206 -0.24 12.00 4.97
N PHE A 207 -0.87 11.18 5.82
CA PHE A 207 -0.38 9.87 6.17
C PHE A 207 -0.97 8.87 5.19
N ASP A 208 -0.11 8.30 4.34
CA ASP A 208 -0.40 7.60 3.10
C ASP A 208 -1.06 8.47 2.02
N ALA A 209 -0.70 8.21 0.78
CA ALA A 209 -1.19 8.88 -0.42
C ALA A 209 -1.71 7.83 -1.42
N GLY A 210 -2.57 6.93 -0.93
CA GLY A 210 -3.02 5.76 -1.64
C GLY A 210 -4.10 6.03 -2.66
N ALA A 211 -4.13 5.20 -3.69
CA ALA A 211 -5.24 5.07 -4.61
C ALA A 211 -5.41 3.61 -5.02
N PRO A 212 -6.61 3.15 -5.34
CA PRO A 212 -6.82 1.77 -5.74
C PRO A 212 -6.03 1.44 -6.99
N ILE A 213 -5.33 0.32 -6.94
CA ILE A 213 -4.71 -0.25 -8.12
C ILE A 213 -5.77 -0.69 -9.13
N TRP A 214 -5.38 -0.78 -10.37
CA TRP A 214 -6.20 -0.91 -11.58
C TRP A 214 -7.44 -1.80 -11.50
N PHE A 215 -7.43 -2.93 -10.81
CA PHE A 215 -8.60 -3.81 -10.70
C PHE A 215 -9.60 -3.35 -9.63
N ASN A 216 -9.21 -2.45 -8.75
CA ASN A 216 -10.05 -1.81 -7.75
C ASN A 216 -10.40 -0.35 -8.12
N LYS A 217 -10.02 0.14 -9.32
CA LYS A 217 -10.30 1.53 -9.74
C LYS A 217 -11.78 1.92 -9.62
N GLY A 218 -12.70 0.99 -9.85
CA GLY A 218 -14.12 1.20 -9.69
C GLY A 218 -14.60 1.42 -8.25
N SER A 219 -13.72 1.24 -7.26
CA SER A 219 -14.03 1.48 -5.85
C SER A 219 -13.88 2.95 -5.42
N VAL A 220 -13.28 3.81 -6.25
CA VAL A 220 -13.18 5.26 -5.99
C VAL A 220 -14.51 5.95 -6.22
N ALA A 221 -14.84 6.95 -5.43
CA ALA A 221 -16.02 7.78 -5.65
C ALA A 221 -15.96 8.51 -6.98
N LEU A 222 -17.09 8.61 -7.67
CA LEU A 222 -17.16 9.42 -8.88
C LEU A 222 -16.89 10.90 -8.53
N GLY A 223 -16.01 11.54 -9.29
CA GLY A 223 -15.63 12.94 -9.02
C GLY A 223 -14.68 13.13 -7.83
N PHE A 224 -14.03 12.04 -7.37
CA PHE A 224 -12.99 12.16 -6.34
C PHE A 224 -11.84 13.02 -6.85
N GLU A 225 -11.45 13.99 -6.04
CA GLU A 225 -10.25 14.80 -6.24
C GLU A 225 -9.30 14.64 -5.05
N PRO A 226 -7.97 14.53 -5.31
CA PRO A 226 -6.98 14.50 -4.23
C PRO A 226 -7.07 15.76 -3.36
N PRO A 227 -6.85 15.66 -2.04
CA PRO A 227 -6.90 16.83 -1.16
C PRO A 227 -5.80 17.84 -1.52
N ASP A 228 -6.11 19.13 -1.41
CA ASP A 228 -5.06 20.15 -1.45
C ASP A 228 -4.21 20.04 -0.18
N LEU A 229 -2.92 19.85 -0.35
CA LEU A 229 -1.96 19.74 0.77
C LEU A 229 -1.35 21.10 1.15
N GLY A 230 -1.64 22.18 0.43
CA GLY A 230 -1.02 23.48 0.72
C GLY A 230 0.51 23.37 0.88
N GLY A 231 1.03 23.64 2.07
CA GLY A 231 2.43 23.45 2.46
C GLY A 231 2.74 22.12 3.13
N GLY A 232 1.77 21.21 3.25
CA GLY A 232 1.90 19.93 3.95
C GLY A 232 2.86 18.94 3.26
N PHE A 233 3.36 17.98 4.03
CA PHE A 233 4.21 16.90 3.57
C PHE A 233 3.45 15.57 3.48
N ILE A 234 4.08 14.55 2.89
CA ILE A 234 3.53 13.20 2.81
C ILE A 234 4.40 12.27 3.66
N PHE A 235 3.76 11.51 4.53
CA PHE A 235 4.38 10.44 5.29
C PHE A 235 3.79 9.10 4.86
N LEU A 236 4.63 8.21 4.36
CA LEU A 236 4.21 6.89 3.89
C LEU A 236 4.39 5.86 5.00
N SER A 237 3.34 5.10 5.29
CA SER A 237 3.43 3.99 6.24
C SER A 237 4.30 2.86 5.69
N HIS A 238 4.11 2.46 4.44
CA HIS A 238 4.86 1.43 3.73
C HIS A 238 4.70 1.55 2.20
N TRP A 239 5.48 0.78 1.45
CA TRP A 239 5.57 0.88 -0.02
C TRP A 239 4.63 -0.09 -0.76
N ASP A 240 3.37 -0.21 -0.41
CA ASP A 240 2.35 -0.88 -1.21
C ASP A 240 1.58 0.14 -2.07
N PHE A 241 1.18 -0.26 -3.29
CA PHE A 241 0.58 0.66 -4.26
C PHE A 241 -0.64 1.40 -3.74
N ASP A 242 -1.51 0.75 -3.02
CA ASP A 242 -2.70 1.36 -2.43
C ASP A 242 -2.42 2.29 -1.25
N HIS A 243 -1.13 2.50 -0.91
CA HIS A 243 -0.66 3.50 0.04
C HIS A 243 0.07 4.68 -0.62
N PHE A 244 0.53 4.58 -1.90
CA PHE A 244 1.23 5.70 -2.54
C PHE A 244 0.74 6.05 -3.96
N ASP A 245 -0.12 5.26 -4.60
CA ASP A 245 -0.45 5.40 -6.03
C ASP A 245 -1.20 6.70 -6.38
N MET A 246 -1.95 7.31 -5.45
CA MET A 246 -2.50 8.65 -5.64
C MET A 246 -1.38 9.68 -5.80
N GLY A 247 -0.38 9.61 -4.91
CA GLY A 247 0.79 10.48 -4.98
C GLY A 247 1.58 10.29 -6.27
N ARG A 248 1.70 9.05 -6.75
CA ARG A 248 2.35 8.76 -8.03
C ARG A 248 1.62 9.41 -9.22
N ARG A 249 0.29 9.40 -9.22
CA ARG A 249 -0.55 9.98 -10.28
C ARG A 249 -0.64 11.50 -10.18
N HIS A 250 -0.60 12.06 -8.98
CA HIS A 250 -0.73 13.49 -8.76
C HIS A 250 0.62 14.20 -8.82
N THR A 251 1.04 14.58 -10.03
CA THR A 251 2.40 15.07 -10.32
C THR A 251 2.80 16.31 -9.53
N ALA A 252 1.85 17.14 -9.10
CA ALA A 252 2.12 18.28 -8.23
C ALA A 252 2.69 17.87 -6.86
N TRP A 253 2.49 16.63 -6.44
CA TRP A 253 3.04 16.11 -5.18
C TRP A 253 4.46 15.55 -5.32
N HIS A 254 4.99 15.37 -6.52
CA HIS A 254 6.35 14.87 -6.72
C HIS A 254 7.43 15.84 -6.22
N THR A 255 7.08 17.11 -6.05
CA THR A 255 7.96 18.16 -5.50
C THR A 255 7.63 18.50 -4.04
N ARG A 256 6.76 17.75 -3.39
CA ARG A 256 6.52 17.81 -1.94
C ARG A 256 7.55 16.98 -1.20
N GLU A 257 7.75 17.25 0.07
CA GLU A 257 8.57 16.41 0.93
C GLU A 257 7.83 15.10 1.23
N TRP A 258 8.50 14.01 0.95
CA TRP A 258 8.06 12.66 1.26
C TRP A 258 8.96 12.06 2.33
N TYR A 259 8.36 11.51 3.37
CA TYR A 259 9.02 10.71 4.39
C TYR A 259 8.48 9.29 4.31
N ALA A 260 9.35 8.31 4.24
CA ALA A 260 8.97 6.92 4.05
C ALA A 260 9.94 5.95 4.74
N PRO A 261 9.48 4.73 5.11
CA PRO A 261 10.39 3.71 5.61
C PRO A 261 11.38 3.27 4.54
N ASP A 262 12.60 2.94 4.97
CA ASP A 262 13.55 2.23 4.13
C ASP A 262 13.16 0.74 4.07
N GLN A 263 12.42 0.35 3.07
CA GLN A 263 11.95 -1.01 2.82
C GLN A 263 12.37 -1.50 1.44
N THR A 264 12.50 -2.81 1.30
CA THR A 264 12.67 -3.45 0.00
C THR A 264 11.45 -3.22 -0.87
N VAL A 265 11.67 -2.81 -2.11
CA VAL A 265 10.62 -2.50 -3.07
C VAL A 265 10.82 -3.22 -4.40
N SER A 266 9.75 -3.31 -5.16
CA SER A 266 9.68 -3.87 -6.50
C SER A 266 10.04 -2.84 -7.58
N PRO A 267 10.28 -3.26 -8.83
CA PRO A 267 10.77 -2.40 -9.91
C PRO A 267 9.95 -1.12 -10.15
N ASN A 268 8.63 -1.24 -10.25
CA ASN A 268 7.78 -0.06 -10.49
C ASN A 268 7.74 0.91 -9.31
N THR A 269 7.79 0.39 -8.08
CA THR A 269 7.91 1.21 -6.87
C THR A 269 9.27 1.92 -6.83
N ALA A 270 10.36 1.21 -7.16
CA ALA A 270 11.69 1.80 -7.24
C ALA A 270 11.76 2.94 -8.29
N LEU A 271 11.11 2.76 -9.44
CA LEU A 271 10.99 3.83 -10.44
C LEU A 271 10.31 5.07 -9.87
N PHE A 272 9.26 4.90 -9.06
CA PHE A 272 8.60 6.04 -8.41
C PHE A 272 9.49 6.71 -7.36
N GLN A 273 10.22 5.95 -6.54
CA GLN A 273 11.21 6.49 -5.60
C GLN A 273 12.27 7.34 -6.34
N LYS A 274 12.79 6.85 -7.46
CA LYS A 274 13.73 7.61 -8.31
C LYS A 274 13.12 8.91 -8.83
N LYS A 275 11.84 8.90 -9.21
CA LYS A 275 11.12 10.08 -9.69
C LYS A 275 10.93 11.14 -8.60
N LEU A 276 10.73 10.75 -7.36
CA LEU A 276 10.68 11.66 -6.22
C LEU A 276 12.06 12.31 -5.95
N GLY A 277 13.14 11.59 -6.20
CA GLY A 277 14.52 12.09 -6.10
C GLY A 277 14.80 12.76 -4.76
N ARG A 278 15.28 14.01 -4.78
CA ARG A 278 15.62 14.78 -3.57
C ARG A 278 14.46 15.08 -2.61
N TYR A 279 13.24 14.88 -3.06
CA TYR A 279 12.03 15.12 -2.25
C TYR A 279 11.64 13.91 -1.40
N LEU A 280 12.28 12.75 -1.62
CA LEU A 280 12.11 11.57 -0.79
C LEU A 280 13.21 11.50 0.26
N THR A 281 12.80 11.35 1.52
CA THR A 281 13.67 11.10 2.66
C THR A 281 13.28 9.78 3.30
N PHE A 282 14.20 8.83 3.32
CA PHE A 282 14.01 7.63 4.12
C PHE A 282 14.25 7.95 5.59
N VAL A 283 13.36 7.45 6.42
CA VAL A 283 13.40 7.64 7.88
C VAL A 283 13.60 6.31 8.56
N ASP A 284 14.31 6.34 9.69
CA ASP A 284 14.58 5.16 10.49
C ASP A 284 14.44 5.49 11.98
N GLY A 285 14.06 4.46 12.77
CA GLY A 285 13.85 4.56 14.21
C GLY A 285 12.52 5.25 14.61
N PRO A 286 12.29 5.39 15.92
CA PRO A 286 11.12 6.06 16.46
C PRO A 286 11.28 7.59 16.45
N LEU A 287 10.14 8.30 16.36
CA LEU A 287 10.08 9.74 16.58
C LEU A 287 8.94 10.08 17.54
N SER A 288 9.19 10.97 18.50
CA SER A 288 8.15 11.58 19.32
C SER A 288 8.31 13.10 19.32
N VAL A 289 7.29 13.83 18.89
CA VAL A 289 7.29 15.30 18.79
C VAL A 289 5.89 15.87 18.77
N GLY A 290 5.62 16.88 19.60
CA GLY A 290 4.37 17.63 19.56
C GLY A 290 3.08 16.78 19.71
N GLY A 291 3.11 15.74 20.52
CA GLY A 291 1.99 14.78 20.66
C GLY A 291 1.98 13.66 19.60
N PHE A 292 2.77 13.78 18.52
CA PHE A 292 2.92 12.75 17.52
C PHE A 292 4.03 11.77 17.89
N ARG A 293 3.77 10.49 17.67
CA ARG A 293 4.73 9.41 17.79
C ARG A 293 4.65 8.48 16.60
N PHE A 294 5.77 8.26 15.96
CA PHE A 294 5.94 7.33 14.84
C PHE A 294 6.78 6.15 15.30
N GLU A 295 6.33 4.95 15.02
CA GLU A 295 7.03 3.71 15.32
C GLU A 295 6.95 2.76 14.13
N ARG A 296 7.99 1.96 13.92
CA ARG A 296 7.97 0.88 12.94
C ARG A 296 7.33 -0.36 13.52
N GLY A 297 6.66 -1.13 12.66
CA GLY A 297 6.21 -2.47 12.99
C GLY A 297 7.38 -3.44 13.20
N ILE A 298 7.14 -4.44 14.04
CA ILE A 298 8.15 -5.37 14.56
C ILE A 298 8.06 -6.76 13.91
N SER A 299 7.54 -6.86 12.67
CA SER A 299 7.55 -8.13 11.94
C SER A 299 8.96 -8.70 11.84
N PRO A 300 9.15 -10.01 12.09
CA PRO A 300 10.44 -10.66 11.96
C PRO A 300 10.88 -10.87 10.50
N ASP A 301 9.95 -10.78 9.54
CA ASP A 301 10.26 -10.85 8.12
C ASP A 301 10.55 -9.44 7.57
N PRO A 302 11.81 -9.14 7.17
CA PRO A 302 12.17 -7.82 6.64
C PRO A 302 11.53 -7.53 5.27
N LEU A 303 10.99 -8.53 4.58
CA LEU A 303 10.25 -8.37 3.32
C LEU A 303 8.75 -8.13 3.54
N ASP A 304 8.25 -8.31 4.75
CA ASP A 304 6.88 -7.96 5.12
C ASP A 304 6.75 -6.45 5.28
N ARG A 305 6.42 -5.76 4.18
CA ARG A 305 6.28 -4.30 4.15
C ARG A 305 5.16 -3.81 5.08
N ASN A 306 4.08 -4.58 5.22
CA ASN A 306 2.98 -4.25 6.12
C ASN A 306 3.44 -4.32 7.57
N GLY A 307 4.03 -5.45 7.97
CA GLY A 307 4.46 -5.69 9.35
C GLY A 307 5.70 -4.91 9.78
N THR A 308 6.48 -4.34 8.83
CA THR A 308 7.63 -3.44 9.08
C THR A 308 7.33 -1.98 8.75
N GLY A 309 6.09 -1.65 8.41
CA GLY A 309 5.64 -0.30 8.12
C GLY A 309 5.57 0.59 9.35
N TYR A 310 5.39 1.90 9.15
CA TYR A 310 5.20 2.85 10.22
C TYR A 310 3.74 2.95 10.65
N GLN A 311 3.56 3.11 11.96
CA GLN A 311 2.32 3.57 12.56
C GLN A 311 2.51 4.98 13.10
N LEU A 312 1.43 5.75 13.12
CA LEU A 312 1.39 7.08 13.70
C LEU A 312 0.40 7.11 14.87
N ARG A 313 0.89 7.44 16.06
CA ARG A 313 0.08 7.74 17.23
C ARG A 313 0.07 9.24 17.48
N TYR A 314 -1.09 9.80 17.79
CA TYR A 314 -1.24 11.18 18.26
C TYR A 314 -1.95 11.19 19.60
N GLU A 315 -1.42 11.96 20.54
CA GLU A 315 -2.01 12.12 21.88
C GLU A 315 -2.24 13.59 22.19
N ASN A 316 -3.43 13.89 22.70
CA ASN A 316 -3.78 15.20 23.21
C ASN A 316 -4.97 15.10 24.17
N ASP A 317 -4.94 15.85 25.31
CA ASP A 317 -6.01 15.93 26.31
C ASP A 317 -6.58 14.57 26.77
N GLY A 318 -5.72 13.58 26.99
CA GLY A 318 -6.12 12.24 27.41
C GLY A 318 -6.77 11.39 26.31
N HIS A 319 -6.76 11.87 25.07
CA HIS A 319 -7.19 11.11 23.89
C HIS A 319 -5.99 10.63 23.11
N ALA A 320 -5.98 9.35 22.76
CA ALA A 320 -4.96 8.75 21.92
C ALA A 320 -5.58 8.21 20.63
N VAL A 321 -4.98 8.58 19.51
CA VAL A 321 -5.37 8.15 18.15
C VAL A 321 -4.26 7.30 17.56
N LEU A 322 -4.60 6.20 16.89
CA LEU A 322 -3.64 5.37 16.17
C LEU A 322 -4.04 5.24 14.68
N LEU A 323 -3.11 5.61 13.80
CA LEU A 323 -3.12 5.25 12.38
C LEU A 323 -2.15 4.10 12.19
N THR A 324 -2.65 2.96 11.74
CA THR A 324 -1.90 1.70 11.71
C THR A 324 -1.19 1.44 10.38
N GLY A 325 -1.56 2.16 9.30
CA GLY A 325 -1.30 1.65 7.95
C GLY A 325 -1.93 0.27 7.81
N ASP A 326 -1.16 -0.67 7.27
CA ASP A 326 -1.58 -2.08 7.13
C ASP A 326 -0.95 -3.02 8.15
N THR A 327 -0.26 -2.46 9.15
CA THR A 327 0.44 -3.26 10.17
C THR A 327 -0.56 -3.98 11.07
N ASP A 328 -0.50 -5.30 11.10
CA ASP A 328 -1.29 -6.13 12.02
C ASP A 328 -0.98 -5.79 13.49
N TYR A 329 -1.98 -5.88 14.35
CA TYR A 329 -1.82 -5.56 15.79
C TYR A 329 -0.76 -6.41 16.50
N ALA A 330 -0.46 -7.62 16.01
CA ALA A 330 0.62 -8.45 16.54
C ALA A 330 2.00 -7.79 16.34
N TYR A 331 2.17 -6.97 15.32
CA TYR A 331 3.43 -6.32 14.98
C TYR A 331 3.49 -4.84 15.39
N ILE A 332 2.47 -4.33 16.09
CA ILE A 332 2.47 -2.99 16.66
C ILE A 332 2.93 -3.06 18.13
N GLU A 333 3.89 -2.23 18.48
CA GLU A 333 4.38 -2.11 19.86
C GLU A 333 3.24 -1.90 20.87
N ALA A 334 3.32 -2.56 22.05
CA ALA A 334 2.28 -2.49 23.05
C ALA A 334 1.99 -1.05 23.51
N SER A 335 3.03 -0.23 23.63
CA SER A 335 2.93 1.19 24.01
C SER A 335 2.16 2.04 22.99
N MET A 336 2.22 1.69 21.70
CA MET A 336 1.43 2.36 20.65
C MET A 336 -0.07 2.03 20.75
N LYS A 337 -0.42 0.85 21.25
CA LYS A 337 -1.79 0.36 21.39
C LYS A 337 -2.45 0.70 22.74
N ALA A 338 -1.68 1.17 23.72
CA ALA A 338 -2.19 1.45 25.05
C ALA A 338 -3.07 2.71 25.11
N GLY A 339 -4.18 2.67 25.84
CA GLY A 339 -5.01 3.84 26.14
C GLY A 339 -5.68 4.49 24.94
N LEU A 340 -5.90 3.76 23.83
CA LEU A 340 -6.51 4.31 22.63
C LEU A 340 -7.98 4.67 22.83
N SER A 341 -8.36 5.83 22.34
CA SER A 341 -9.76 6.28 22.19
C SER A 341 -10.21 6.32 20.74
N HIS A 342 -9.25 6.41 19.78
CA HIS A 342 -9.51 6.49 18.36
C HIS A 342 -8.55 5.57 17.59
N LEU A 343 -9.05 4.92 16.52
CA LEU A 343 -8.31 3.92 15.77
C LEU A 343 -8.67 3.94 14.29
N CYS A 344 -7.68 4.01 13.41
CA CYS A 344 -7.82 3.60 12.02
C CYS A 344 -7.54 2.09 11.94
N ILE A 345 -8.53 1.30 11.51
CA ILE A 345 -8.42 -0.16 11.47
C ILE A 345 -7.42 -0.54 10.35
N PRO A 346 -6.44 -1.42 10.64
CA PRO A 346 -5.40 -1.78 9.69
C PRO A 346 -5.92 -2.52 8.47
N HIS A 347 -5.14 -2.45 7.39
CA HIS A 347 -5.27 -3.27 6.19
C HIS A 347 -6.71 -3.29 5.65
N HIS A 348 -7.34 -2.10 5.57
CA HIS A 348 -8.71 -1.92 5.07
C HIS A 348 -9.76 -2.81 5.76
N GLY A 349 -9.51 -3.22 6.99
CA GLY A 349 -10.33 -4.19 7.72
C GLY A 349 -10.14 -5.63 7.25
N GLY A 350 -9.01 -5.96 6.65
CA GLY A 350 -8.62 -7.32 6.28
C GLY A 350 -8.54 -8.27 7.47
N ARG A 351 -8.17 -9.53 7.23
CA ARG A 351 -7.91 -10.50 8.30
C ARG A 351 -6.75 -10.01 9.16
N GLY A 352 -6.84 -10.17 10.47
CA GLY A 352 -5.79 -9.74 11.40
C GLY A 352 -5.99 -10.35 12.78
N THR A 353 -5.06 -10.03 13.67
CA THR A 353 -5.08 -10.47 15.07
C THR A 353 -6.09 -9.67 15.92
N VAL A 354 -6.16 -9.99 17.22
CA VAL A 354 -7.11 -9.38 18.14
C VAL A 354 -6.86 -7.87 18.26
N PRO A 355 -7.89 -7.02 18.07
CA PRO A 355 -7.77 -5.57 18.23
C PRO A 355 -7.45 -5.16 19.68
N PRO A 356 -6.82 -3.99 19.89
CA PRO A 356 -6.69 -3.40 21.24
C PRO A 356 -8.06 -2.99 21.77
N THR A 357 -8.24 -3.08 23.08
CA THR A 357 -9.44 -2.58 23.76
C THR A 357 -9.37 -1.05 23.90
N PRO A 358 -10.44 -0.31 23.60
CA PRO A 358 -10.45 1.13 23.79
C PRO A 358 -10.43 1.52 25.26
N VAL A 359 -9.81 2.66 25.59
CA VAL A 359 -9.81 3.20 26.94
C VAL A 359 -11.25 3.48 27.42
N GLY A 360 -11.56 3.13 28.65
CA GLY A 360 -12.93 3.29 29.19
C GLY A 360 -13.98 2.37 28.54
N GLY A 361 -13.57 1.36 27.79
CA GLY A 361 -14.46 0.35 27.19
C GLY A 361 -15.24 0.82 25.94
N THR A 362 -15.07 2.07 25.50
CA THR A 362 -15.72 2.60 24.30
C THR A 362 -14.76 3.47 23.51
N GLY A 363 -14.70 3.28 22.19
CA GLY A 363 -13.82 4.04 21.31
C GLY A 363 -14.43 4.22 19.93
N ARG A 364 -13.85 5.15 19.15
CA ARG A 364 -14.21 5.39 17.77
C ARG A 364 -13.18 4.77 16.84
N SER A 365 -13.62 4.01 15.84
CA SER A 365 -12.73 3.54 14.80
C SER A 365 -13.26 3.88 13.41
N VAL A 366 -12.34 3.99 12.47
CA VAL A 366 -12.63 4.16 11.05
C VAL A 366 -11.93 3.05 10.28
N VAL A 367 -12.62 2.49 9.30
CA VAL A 367 -12.05 1.56 8.32
C VAL A 367 -12.14 2.17 6.93
N SER A 368 -10.98 2.29 6.26
CA SER A 368 -10.87 2.78 4.88
C SER A 368 -10.96 1.60 3.92
N TYR A 369 -11.99 1.55 3.10
CA TYR A 369 -12.10 0.62 1.99
C TYR A 369 -13.07 1.13 0.93
N GLY A 370 -13.04 0.53 -0.25
CA GLY A 370 -13.97 0.87 -1.33
C GLY A 370 -14.73 -0.34 -1.86
N LEU A 371 -15.88 -0.10 -2.46
CA LEU A 371 -16.71 -1.13 -3.09
C LEU A 371 -16.97 -0.76 -4.56
N PRO A 372 -16.96 -1.77 -5.48
CA PRO A 372 -16.52 -3.15 -5.23
C PRO A 372 -15.00 -3.27 -5.09
N ASN A 373 -14.50 -4.27 -4.35
CA ASN A 373 -13.06 -4.55 -4.30
C ASN A 373 -12.77 -6.06 -4.43
N ALA A 374 -11.60 -6.38 -4.99
CA ALA A 374 -11.21 -7.74 -5.25
C ALA A 374 -10.74 -8.49 -3.99
N TYR A 375 -10.30 -7.75 -2.96
CA TYR A 375 -9.84 -8.28 -1.68
C TYR A 375 -10.97 -8.71 -0.75
N ARG A 376 -12.21 -8.27 -1.05
CA ARG A 376 -13.39 -8.53 -0.22
C ARG A 376 -13.29 -7.90 1.18
N HIS A 377 -12.55 -6.81 1.26
CA HIS A 377 -12.54 -6.00 2.48
C HIS A 377 -13.86 -5.22 2.64
N PRO A 378 -14.28 -4.98 3.90
CA PRO A 378 -13.65 -5.47 5.11
C PRO A 378 -14.02 -6.94 5.41
N HIS A 379 -13.16 -7.65 6.13
CA HIS A 379 -13.45 -8.98 6.64
C HIS A 379 -14.41 -8.90 7.82
N VAL A 380 -15.64 -9.40 7.63
CA VAL A 380 -16.72 -9.25 8.60
C VAL A 380 -16.36 -9.73 10.01
N PRO A 381 -15.70 -10.89 10.24
CA PRO A 381 -15.27 -11.30 11.58
C PRO A 381 -14.32 -10.30 12.24
N GLN A 382 -13.42 -9.66 11.46
CA GLN A 382 -12.51 -8.65 11.99
C GLN A 382 -13.25 -7.39 12.46
N ILE A 383 -14.24 -6.93 11.69
CA ILE A 383 -15.08 -5.80 12.12
C ILE A 383 -15.86 -6.13 13.38
N LYS A 384 -16.46 -7.33 13.45
CA LYS A 384 -17.17 -7.80 14.66
C LYS A 384 -16.26 -7.89 15.87
N ALA A 385 -15.00 -8.29 15.72
CA ALA A 385 -14.03 -8.32 16.82
C ALA A 385 -13.80 -6.91 17.40
N HIS A 386 -13.69 -5.88 16.55
CA HIS A 386 -13.61 -4.50 17.02
C HIS A 386 -14.88 -4.08 17.79
N GLU A 387 -16.05 -4.31 17.20
CA GLU A 387 -17.33 -3.94 17.82
C GLU A 387 -17.53 -4.63 19.17
N THR A 388 -17.16 -5.92 19.28
CA THR A 388 -17.24 -6.69 20.53
C THR A 388 -16.36 -6.11 21.64
N LEU A 389 -15.22 -5.52 21.29
CA LEU A 389 -14.31 -4.86 22.22
C LEU A 389 -14.71 -3.42 22.56
N GLY A 390 -15.80 -2.90 22.00
CA GLY A 390 -16.33 -1.57 22.29
C GLY A 390 -15.97 -0.49 21.28
N TRP A 391 -15.42 -0.83 20.10
CA TRP A 391 -15.17 0.13 19.04
C TRP A 391 -16.45 0.43 18.25
N SER A 392 -16.80 1.72 18.13
CA SER A 392 -17.81 2.19 17.17
C SER A 392 -17.17 2.33 15.78
N VAL A 393 -17.43 1.37 14.89
CA VAL A 393 -16.81 1.30 13.57
C VAL A 393 -17.56 2.17 12.56
N SER A 394 -16.84 3.05 11.87
CA SER A 394 -17.34 3.91 10.79
C SER A 394 -16.58 3.65 9.48
N PRO A 395 -17.21 3.02 8.47
CA PRO A 395 -16.57 2.78 7.18
C PRO A 395 -16.57 4.04 6.30
N THR A 396 -15.55 4.19 5.42
CA THR A 396 -15.55 5.21 4.37
C THR A 396 -16.55 4.87 3.26
N ALA A 397 -16.73 3.57 2.95
CA ALA A 397 -17.72 3.07 2.01
C ALA A 397 -18.54 1.96 2.65
N ALA A 398 -19.87 1.96 2.46
CA ALA A 398 -20.77 0.90 2.87
C ALA A 398 -22.04 0.96 2.02
N GLU A 399 -22.70 -0.19 1.81
CA GLU A 399 -23.96 -0.24 1.04
C GLU A 399 -25.10 0.53 1.72
N THR A 400 -25.10 0.56 3.07
CA THR A 400 -26.19 1.13 3.89
C THR A 400 -25.94 2.53 4.43
N ARG A 401 -24.76 3.12 4.16
CA ARG A 401 -24.39 4.46 4.63
C ARG A 401 -23.83 5.28 3.48
N PRO A 402 -24.04 6.62 3.47
CA PRO A 402 -23.38 7.45 2.49
C PRO A 402 -21.86 7.29 2.60
N ARG A 403 -21.22 6.99 1.48
CA ARG A 403 -19.77 6.95 1.41
C ARG A 403 -19.19 8.35 1.55
N GLY A 404 -17.94 8.46 1.91
CA GLY A 404 -17.22 9.72 2.02
C GLY A 404 -16.19 9.70 3.14
N ASP A 405 -15.49 10.80 3.29
CA ASP A 405 -14.49 11.00 4.32
C ASP A 405 -15.08 10.81 5.72
N ARG A 406 -14.24 10.34 6.63
CA ARG A 406 -14.60 10.18 8.05
C ARG A 406 -13.62 10.92 8.94
N GLN A 407 -14.13 11.90 9.68
CA GLN A 407 -13.33 12.52 10.74
C GLN A 407 -13.10 11.49 11.84
N LEU A 408 -11.84 11.08 12.01
CA LEU A 408 -11.43 10.17 13.06
C LEU A 408 -11.27 10.93 14.39
N TYR A 409 -10.52 12.03 14.38
CA TYR A 409 -10.24 12.86 15.55
C TYR A 409 -10.29 14.36 15.21
N PRO A 410 -10.77 15.24 16.11
CA PRO A 410 -11.61 14.92 17.26
C PRO A 410 -12.96 14.32 16.83
N THR A 411 -13.69 13.67 17.73
CA THR A 411 -15.04 13.22 17.38
C THR A 411 -15.96 14.44 17.14
N PRO A 412 -16.99 14.34 16.28
CA PRO A 412 -17.92 15.45 16.05
C PRO A 412 -18.58 16.01 17.32
N SER A 413 -18.81 15.17 18.32
CA SER A 413 -19.31 15.60 19.64
C SER A 413 -18.32 16.47 20.41
N MET A 414 -17.02 16.19 20.32
CA MET A 414 -15.96 17.00 20.95
C MET A 414 -15.87 18.41 20.37
N VAL A 415 -16.06 18.55 19.04
CA VAL A 415 -16.05 19.85 18.35
C VAL A 415 -17.16 20.76 18.89
N ARG A 416 -18.35 20.22 19.19
CA ARG A 416 -19.47 21.00 19.72
C ARG A 416 -19.20 21.55 21.12
N ILE A 417 -18.45 20.83 21.95
CA ILE A 417 -18.08 21.24 23.31
C ILE A 417 -17.04 22.37 23.29
N ARG A 418 -16.07 22.31 22.36
CA ARG A 418 -15.02 23.34 22.23
C ARG A 418 -15.49 24.68 21.63
N ARG A 419 -16.63 24.71 20.94
CA ARG A 419 -17.22 25.95 20.37
C ARG A 419 -18.17 26.69 21.32
N ARG A 420 -18.35 26.20 22.53
CA ARG A 420 -19.08 26.87 23.60
C ARG A 420 -18.12 27.49 24.61
#